data_6e89e0564be517811c2a46e001dbe6a9
#
_entry.id   6e89e0564be517811c2a46e001dbe6a9
#
_cell.length_a   1.000
_cell.length_b   1.000
_cell.length_c   1.000
_cell.angle_alpha   90.00
_cell.angle_beta   90.00
_cell.angle_gamma   90.00
#
_symmetry.space_group_name_H-M   'P 1'
#
loop_
_entity.id
_entity.type
_entity.pdbx_description
1 polymer ?
#
loop_
_entity_poly.entity_id
_entity_poly.type
_entity_poly.pdbx_seq_one_letter_code
_entity_poly.pdbx_strand_id
1 'polypeptide(L)'
;SFNSENSAIIKGLELEVIQDGYKVLKGNGNGFSATYDNENTQMSVFIESNYFDNPEKQKLIIKGVRLLDKNEEFITVDIDNKTISPDVEGMKLKQVIRESDNATLIFSTQILNDDNFGMFSSDYEDTEGNEFSFDGEGTTSYDSQMETLITVKYPQNGKVVLQRSLTPKILLDNPIKIELPSNN
;
A
#
# COMPACT_ATOMS: atom_id res chain seq x y z
N SER A 1 10.74 8.13 15.53
CA SER A 1 9.35 7.66 15.41
C SER A 1 8.52 8.78 14.81
N PHE A 2 7.79 8.47 13.76
CA PHE A 2 6.75 9.33 13.25
C PHE A 2 5.50 9.10 14.10
N ASN A 3 5.08 10.11 14.85
CA ASN A 3 3.80 10.10 15.52
C ASN A 3 2.82 10.87 14.63
N SER A 4 1.92 10.17 13.97
CA SER A 4 0.73 10.81 13.46
C SER A 4 -0.30 10.80 14.59
N GLU A 5 -0.43 11.90 15.31
CA GLU A 5 -1.52 12.08 16.27
C GLU A 5 -2.91 12.07 15.58
N ASN A 6 -2.96 11.97 14.27
CA ASN A 6 -4.15 12.15 13.47
C ASN A 6 -4.31 11.04 12.44
N SER A 7 -5.47 10.77 12.09
CA SER A 7 -6.18 10.18 10.95
C SER A 7 -5.40 9.40 9.89
N ALA A 8 -4.06 9.36 9.86
CA ALA A 8 -3.29 8.72 8.80
C ALA A 8 -2.61 7.42 9.27
N ILE A 9 -2.69 6.41 8.42
CA ILE A 9 -2.02 5.11 8.55
C ILE A 9 -0.77 5.13 7.69
N ILE A 10 0.35 4.62 8.24
CA ILE A 10 1.60 4.46 7.47
C ILE A 10 1.49 3.16 6.67
N LYS A 11 1.47 3.25 5.35
CA LYS A 11 1.45 2.10 4.43
C LYS A 11 2.83 1.76 3.85
N GLY A 12 3.82 2.64 4.00
CA GLY A 12 5.19 2.36 3.58
C GLY A 12 6.12 3.56 3.60
N LEU A 13 7.40 3.28 3.47
CA LEU A 13 8.46 4.27 3.32
C LEU A 13 9.28 4.00 2.06
N GLU A 14 9.66 5.07 1.37
CA GLU A 14 10.67 5.01 0.32
C GLU A 14 12.04 5.17 0.96
N LEU A 15 12.77 4.06 1.07
CA LEU A 15 14.02 3.99 1.80
C LEU A 15 15.20 3.71 0.87
N GLU A 16 16.35 4.26 1.22
CA GLU A 16 17.64 3.96 0.61
C GLU A 16 18.69 3.81 1.68
N VAL A 17 19.47 2.73 1.60
CA VAL A 17 20.62 2.50 2.49
C VAL A 17 21.90 2.83 1.73
N ILE A 18 22.76 3.66 2.32
CA ILE A 18 24.07 4.00 1.78
C ILE A 18 25.13 3.43 2.72
N GLN A 19 26.06 2.65 2.19
CA GLN A 19 27.22 2.10 2.91
C GLN A 19 28.50 2.57 2.25
N ASP A 20 29.39 3.18 3.01
CA ASP A 20 30.68 3.71 2.54
C ASP A 20 30.58 4.54 1.24
N GLY A 21 29.45 5.28 1.09
CA GLY A 21 29.18 6.11 -0.06
C GLY A 21 28.45 5.41 -1.21
N TYR A 22 28.22 4.11 -1.14
CA TYR A 22 27.55 3.34 -2.18
C TYR A 22 26.11 2.96 -1.78
N LYS A 23 25.20 3.06 -2.73
CA LYS A 23 23.83 2.60 -2.54
C LYS A 23 23.79 1.08 -2.47
N VAL A 24 23.18 0.55 -1.40
CA VAL A 24 22.90 -0.87 -1.28
C VAL A 24 21.68 -1.20 -2.12
N LEU A 25 21.84 -2.07 -3.11
CA LEU A 25 20.76 -2.50 -3.98
C LEU A 25 19.92 -3.57 -3.28
N LYS A 26 18.59 -3.47 -3.42
CA LYS A 26 17.66 -4.52 -3.01
C LYS A 26 18.02 -5.85 -3.69
N GLY A 27 18.03 -6.94 -2.94
CA GLY A 27 18.13 -8.29 -3.49
C GLY A 27 19.42 -9.05 -3.22
N ASN A 28 20.44 -8.41 -2.63
CA ASN A 28 21.73 -9.07 -2.35
C ASN A 28 21.90 -9.49 -0.89
N GLY A 29 20.80 -9.77 -0.16
CA GLY A 29 20.87 -10.16 1.25
C GLY A 29 21.09 -9.01 2.22
N ASN A 30 21.37 -7.81 1.76
CA ASN A 30 21.53 -6.59 2.56
C ASN A 30 20.25 -5.76 2.52
N GLY A 31 19.14 -6.41 2.82
CA GLY A 31 17.82 -5.81 2.82
C GLY A 31 17.51 -5.03 4.08
N PHE A 32 16.37 -4.44 4.09
CA PHE A 32 15.71 -3.99 5.29
C PHE A 32 14.34 -4.67 5.36
N SER A 33 13.86 -4.90 6.56
CA SER A 33 12.47 -5.27 6.83
C SER A 33 11.79 -4.17 7.62
N ALA A 34 10.48 -4.09 7.51
CA ALA A 34 9.69 -3.14 8.25
C ALA A 34 8.56 -3.86 8.98
N THR A 35 8.30 -3.45 10.20
CA THR A 35 7.15 -3.88 10.97
C THR A 35 6.35 -2.67 11.41
N TYR A 36 5.06 -2.85 11.52
CA TYR A 36 4.12 -1.82 11.96
C TYR A 36 3.57 -2.20 13.35
N ASP A 37 3.19 -1.20 14.14
CA ASP A 37 2.39 -1.43 15.32
C ASP A 37 0.95 -1.83 14.92
N ASN A 38 0.15 -2.28 15.89
CA ASN A 38 -1.23 -2.75 15.65
C ASN A 38 -2.16 -1.68 15.04
N GLU A 39 -1.83 -0.40 15.20
CA GLU A 39 -2.60 0.72 14.68
C GLU A 39 -2.00 1.32 13.40
N ASN A 40 -0.88 0.77 12.92
CA ASN A 40 -0.09 1.31 11.80
C ASN A 40 0.31 2.78 11.96
N THR A 41 0.49 3.22 13.21
CA THR A 41 0.91 4.59 13.55
C THR A 41 2.41 4.71 13.72
N GLN A 42 3.08 3.58 14.00
CA GLN A 42 4.53 3.49 14.11
C GLN A 42 5.07 2.41 13.18
N MET A 43 6.19 2.71 12.59
CA MET A 43 6.94 1.78 11.74
C MET A 43 8.35 1.61 12.28
N SER A 44 8.74 0.37 12.52
CA SER A 44 10.10 -0.01 12.86
C SER A 44 10.81 -0.56 11.62
N VAL A 45 11.94 0.00 11.28
CA VAL A 45 12.78 -0.47 10.16
C VAL A 45 13.97 -1.21 10.72
N PHE A 46 14.12 -2.46 10.35
CA PHE A 46 15.27 -3.29 10.66
C PHE A 46 16.16 -3.38 9.44
N ILE A 47 17.40 -2.97 9.59
CA ILE A 47 18.43 -3.11 8.57
C ILE A 47 19.16 -4.42 8.85
N GLU A 48 19.24 -5.29 7.85
CA GLU A 48 19.93 -6.56 7.98
C GLU A 48 21.40 -6.35 8.38
N SER A 49 21.88 -7.28 9.19
CA SER A 49 23.26 -7.23 9.69
C SER A 49 24.27 -7.33 8.54
N ASN A 50 25.16 -6.37 8.44
CA ASN A 50 26.29 -6.38 7.50
C ASN A 50 27.51 -7.08 8.11
N TYR A 51 27.30 -8.16 8.81
CA TYR A 51 28.35 -8.87 9.54
C TYR A 51 29.58 -9.19 8.68
N PHE A 52 29.37 -9.46 7.39
CA PHE A 52 30.46 -9.77 6.47
C PHE A 52 31.05 -8.54 5.77
N ASP A 53 30.28 -7.47 5.58
CA ASP A 53 30.71 -6.28 4.83
C ASP A 53 31.32 -5.20 5.75
N ASN A 54 30.99 -5.24 7.04
CA ASN A 54 31.45 -4.34 8.11
C ASN A 54 31.73 -2.89 7.65
N PRO A 55 30.71 -2.18 7.13
CA PRO A 55 30.90 -0.84 6.58
C PRO A 55 31.34 0.14 7.66
N GLU A 56 32.28 1.02 7.34
CA GLU A 56 32.73 2.07 8.25
C GLU A 56 31.66 3.13 8.50
N LYS A 57 30.84 3.39 7.48
CA LYS A 57 29.76 4.39 7.54
C LYS A 57 28.50 3.85 6.90
N GLN A 58 27.41 4.01 7.63
CA GLN A 58 26.11 3.62 7.14
C GLN A 58 25.08 4.72 7.35
N LYS A 59 24.22 4.98 6.34
CA LYS A 59 23.16 5.97 6.37
C LYS A 59 21.87 5.35 5.88
N LEU A 60 20.79 5.68 6.57
CA LEU A 60 19.44 5.50 6.08
C LEU A 60 18.91 6.83 5.52
N ILE A 61 18.38 6.80 4.31
CA ILE A 61 17.75 7.97 3.68
C ILE A 61 16.28 7.65 3.45
N ILE A 62 15.40 8.45 4.04
CA ILE A 62 13.97 8.37 3.81
C ILE A 62 13.62 9.44 2.78
N LYS A 63 13.20 9.00 1.59
CA LYS A 63 12.88 9.86 0.44
C LYS A 63 11.40 10.17 0.31
N GLY A 64 10.56 9.31 0.83
CA GLY A 64 9.13 9.44 0.74
C GLY A 64 8.39 8.56 1.73
N VAL A 65 7.11 8.82 1.84
CA VAL A 65 6.19 8.10 2.74
C VAL A 65 4.89 7.80 1.99
N ARG A 66 4.27 6.67 2.33
CA ARG A 66 2.92 6.32 1.92
C ARG A 66 2.00 6.44 3.12
N LEU A 67 1.03 7.31 3.02
CA LEU A 67 0.04 7.56 4.06
C LEU A 67 -1.36 7.31 3.51
N LEU A 68 -2.21 6.72 4.30
CA LEU A 68 -3.61 6.51 4.01
C LEU A 68 -4.46 7.15 5.11
N ASP A 69 -5.44 7.97 4.75
CA ASP A 69 -6.41 8.47 5.70
C ASP A 69 -7.21 7.29 6.28
N LYS A 70 -7.36 7.23 7.61
CA LYS A 70 -8.12 6.18 8.29
C LYS A 70 -9.58 6.10 7.81
N ASN A 71 -10.15 7.25 7.43
CA ASN A 71 -11.52 7.30 6.91
C ASN A 71 -11.64 6.74 5.49
N GLU A 72 -10.52 6.56 4.81
CA GLU A 72 -10.46 6.00 3.46
C GLU A 72 -9.81 4.61 3.41
N GLU A 73 -9.48 4.02 4.56
CA GLU A 73 -8.89 2.67 4.61
C GLU A 73 -9.84 1.61 4.06
N PHE A 74 -11.11 1.76 4.38
CA PHE A 74 -12.16 0.86 3.91
C PHE A 74 -13.11 1.61 2.99
N ILE A 75 -13.40 1.02 1.85
CA ILE A 75 -14.42 1.51 0.93
C ILE A 75 -15.55 0.49 0.82
N THR A 76 -16.77 0.97 0.85
CA THR A 76 -17.95 0.16 0.55
C THR A 76 -18.28 0.32 -0.92
N VAL A 77 -18.38 -0.79 -1.64
CA VAL A 77 -18.85 -0.83 -3.02
C VAL A 77 -20.31 -1.30 -3.02
N ASP A 78 -21.20 -0.45 -3.50
CA ASP A 78 -22.58 -0.80 -3.81
C ASP A 78 -22.64 -1.31 -5.26
N ILE A 79 -22.71 -2.63 -5.42
CA ILE A 79 -22.64 -3.31 -6.71
C ILE A 79 -23.86 -3.00 -7.55
N ASP A 80 -25.04 -2.85 -6.92
CA ASP A 80 -26.30 -2.59 -7.59
C ASP A 80 -26.37 -1.17 -8.12
N ASN A 81 -25.96 -0.21 -7.29
CA ASN A 81 -25.96 1.21 -7.64
C ASN A 81 -24.68 1.65 -8.36
N LYS A 82 -23.64 0.78 -8.42
CA LYS A 82 -22.34 1.05 -9.03
C LYS A 82 -21.65 2.27 -8.41
N THR A 83 -21.68 2.36 -7.09
CA THR A 83 -21.09 3.47 -6.34
C THR A 83 -20.07 2.97 -5.31
N ILE A 84 -19.15 3.85 -4.93
CA ILE A 84 -18.20 3.64 -3.84
C ILE A 84 -18.41 4.69 -2.76
N SER A 85 -18.16 4.34 -1.51
CA SER A 85 -18.22 5.24 -0.36
C SER A 85 -17.16 4.85 0.69
N PRO A 86 -16.37 5.79 1.23
CA PRO A 86 -16.32 7.20 0.83
C PRO A 86 -15.82 7.39 -0.62
N ASP A 87 -16.08 8.56 -1.18
CA ASP A 87 -15.47 8.97 -2.45
C ASP A 87 -13.98 9.21 -2.23
N VAL A 88 -13.14 8.53 -3.00
CA VAL A 88 -11.68 8.58 -2.86
C VAL A 88 -11.09 9.31 -4.05
N GLU A 89 -10.33 10.39 -3.78
CA GLU A 89 -9.71 11.18 -4.82
C GLU A 89 -8.82 10.32 -5.75
N GLY A 90 -9.01 10.46 -7.04
CA GLY A 90 -8.26 9.73 -8.06
C GLY A 90 -8.67 8.28 -8.27
N MET A 91 -9.62 7.74 -7.51
CA MET A 91 -10.16 6.39 -7.68
C MET A 91 -11.58 6.45 -8.24
N LYS A 92 -11.90 5.56 -9.19
CA LYS A 92 -13.24 5.43 -9.76
C LYS A 92 -13.60 3.96 -9.97
N LEU A 93 -14.83 3.59 -9.61
CA LEU A 93 -15.44 2.34 -10.05
C LEU A 93 -15.89 2.52 -11.50
N LYS A 94 -15.10 1.99 -12.44
CA LYS A 94 -15.31 2.17 -13.89
C LYS A 94 -16.42 1.31 -14.41
N GLN A 95 -16.48 0.05 -13.95
CA GLN A 95 -17.43 -0.93 -14.42
C GLN A 95 -17.74 -1.98 -13.37
N VAL A 96 -18.97 -2.49 -13.41
CA VAL A 96 -19.43 -3.67 -12.68
C VAL A 96 -20.02 -4.64 -13.67
N ILE A 97 -19.49 -5.86 -13.70
CA ILE A 97 -20.00 -6.98 -14.51
C ILE A 97 -20.57 -7.99 -13.55
N ARG A 98 -21.88 -8.25 -13.64
CA ARG A 98 -22.58 -9.24 -12.78
C ARG A 98 -22.71 -10.57 -13.52
N GLU A 99 -22.37 -11.62 -12.80
CA GLU A 99 -22.68 -13.01 -13.13
C GLU A 99 -23.61 -13.56 -12.05
N SER A 100 -24.09 -14.82 -12.20
CA SER A 100 -25.11 -15.36 -11.27
C SER A 100 -24.73 -15.21 -9.80
N ASP A 101 -23.51 -15.62 -9.45
CA ASP A 101 -23.03 -15.72 -8.07
C ASP A 101 -21.86 -14.80 -7.75
N ASN A 102 -21.32 -14.11 -8.78
CA ASN A 102 -20.15 -13.27 -8.68
C ASN A 102 -20.37 -11.89 -9.31
N ALA A 103 -19.56 -10.93 -8.92
CA ALA A 103 -19.47 -9.64 -9.57
C ALA A 103 -18.00 -9.30 -9.80
N THR A 104 -17.66 -8.91 -11.04
CA THR A 104 -16.36 -8.36 -11.37
C THR A 104 -16.42 -6.85 -11.30
N LEU A 105 -15.57 -6.28 -10.46
CA LEU A 105 -15.45 -4.85 -10.23
C LEU A 105 -14.17 -4.35 -10.90
N ILE A 106 -14.29 -3.32 -11.74
CA ILE A 106 -13.16 -2.71 -12.43
C ILE A 106 -12.99 -1.29 -11.91
N PHE A 107 -11.86 -1.06 -11.24
CA PHE A 107 -11.47 0.24 -10.74
C PHE A 107 -10.42 0.89 -11.65
N SER A 108 -10.44 2.20 -11.70
CA SER A 108 -9.34 2.98 -12.29
C SER A 108 -8.80 3.97 -11.28
N THR A 109 -7.47 4.13 -11.27
CA THR A 109 -6.77 5.16 -10.48
C THR A 109 -5.64 5.78 -11.28
N GLN A 110 -5.24 6.98 -10.92
CA GLN A 110 -4.04 7.60 -11.47
C GLN A 110 -2.80 6.99 -10.82
N ILE A 111 -1.87 6.54 -11.64
CA ILE A 111 -0.55 6.09 -11.18
C ILE A 111 0.38 7.29 -11.18
N LEU A 112 0.79 7.73 -10.00
CA LEU A 112 1.76 8.80 -9.85
C LEU A 112 3.18 8.20 -9.77
N ASN A 113 3.73 7.70 -10.90
CA ASN A 113 5.08 7.14 -11.00
C ASN A 113 5.41 6.14 -9.87
N ASP A 114 4.51 5.19 -9.66
CA ASP A 114 4.56 4.29 -8.53
C ASP A 114 4.52 2.83 -8.98
N ASP A 115 5.60 2.08 -8.70
CA ASP A 115 5.76 0.68 -9.09
C ASP A 115 5.02 -0.31 -8.17
N ASN A 116 4.17 0.17 -7.28
CA ASN A 116 3.47 -0.67 -6.32
C ASN A 116 2.04 -0.98 -6.79
N PHE A 117 1.72 -2.25 -6.96
CA PHE A 117 0.59 -2.74 -7.75
C PHE A 117 -0.59 -3.30 -6.97
N GLY A 118 -0.68 -3.16 -5.69
CA GLY A 118 -1.85 -3.64 -4.94
C GLY A 118 -2.81 -2.50 -4.63
N MET A 119 -3.98 -2.43 -5.28
CA MET A 119 -5.00 -1.42 -4.93
C MET A 119 -5.72 -1.78 -3.63
N PHE A 120 -5.99 -3.06 -3.45
CA PHE A 120 -6.72 -3.61 -2.31
C PHE A 120 -5.92 -4.72 -1.62
N SER A 121 -6.29 -5.05 -0.40
CA SER A 121 -5.88 -6.30 0.26
C SER A 121 -6.46 -7.50 -0.48
N SER A 122 -5.92 -8.69 -0.25
CA SER A 122 -6.39 -9.94 -0.89
C SER A 122 -7.79 -10.36 -0.46
N ASP A 123 -8.26 -9.80 0.66
CA ASP A 123 -9.51 -10.19 1.29
C ASP A 123 -10.47 -9.00 1.35
N TYR A 124 -11.76 -9.32 1.40
CA TYR A 124 -12.84 -8.35 1.53
C TYR A 124 -13.90 -8.88 2.50
N GLU A 125 -14.78 -7.99 2.93
CA GLU A 125 -15.90 -8.31 3.82
C GLU A 125 -17.22 -8.01 3.13
N ASP A 126 -18.27 -8.74 3.54
CA ASP A 126 -19.62 -8.27 3.31
C ASP A 126 -20.03 -7.26 4.42
N THR A 127 -21.21 -6.67 4.33
CA THR A 127 -21.66 -5.69 5.34
C THR A 127 -22.08 -6.33 6.67
N GLU A 128 -22.04 -7.65 6.79
CA GLU A 128 -22.27 -8.39 8.03
C GLU A 128 -20.94 -8.73 8.74
N GLY A 129 -19.80 -8.41 8.10
CA GLY A 129 -18.45 -8.67 8.62
C GLY A 129 -17.95 -10.09 8.34
N ASN A 130 -18.55 -10.79 7.39
CA ASN A 130 -18.00 -12.06 6.93
C ASN A 130 -16.86 -11.82 5.96
N GLU A 131 -15.72 -12.46 6.21
CA GLU A 131 -14.50 -12.35 5.40
C GLU A 131 -14.50 -13.33 4.23
N PHE A 132 -14.02 -12.86 3.08
CA PHE A 132 -13.88 -13.63 1.85
C PHE A 132 -12.58 -13.22 1.15
N SER A 133 -11.99 -14.15 0.40
CA SER A 133 -10.91 -13.82 -0.53
C SER A 133 -11.45 -13.56 -1.94
N PHE A 134 -10.71 -12.79 -2.76
CA PHE A 134 -11.08 -12.58 -4.16
C PHE A 134 -11.03 -13.88 -4.94
N ASP A 135 -12.05 -14.13 -5.77
CA ASP A 135 -12.05 -15.25 -6.72
C ASP A 135 -11.12 -15.01 -7.92
N GLY A 136 -10.74 -13.75 -8.16
CA GLY A 136 -9.78 -13.34 -9.19
C GLY A 136 -9.35 -11.90 -9.01
N GLU A 137 -8.09 -11.62 -9.33
CA GLU A 137 -7.50 -10.29 -9.33
C GLU A 137 -6.61 -10.10 -10.55
N GLY A 138 -6.67 -8.92 -11.14
CA GLY A 138 -5.81 -8.53 -12.26
C GLY A 138 -5.56 -7.04 -12.25
N THR A 139 -4.34 -6.64 -12.66
CA THR A 139 -3.97 -5.24 -12.78
C THR A 139 -3.36 -4.97 -14.14
N THR A 140 -3.79 -3.90 -14.77
CA THR A 140 -3.26 -3.41 -16.04
C THR A 140 -2.93 -1.94 -15.94
N SER A 141 -1.75 -1.55 -16.42
CA SER A 141 -1.31 -0.15 -16.41
C SER A 141 -1.18 0.39 -17.82
N TYR A 142 -1.75 1.57 -18.08
CA TYR A 142 -1.67 2.30 -19.33
C TYR A 142 -1.35 3.77 -19.08
N ASP A 143 -0.31 4.27 -19.72
CA ASP A 143 0.15 5.67 -19.62
C ASP A 143 0.33 6.14 -18.17
N SER A 144 -0.63 6.78 -17.59
CA SER A 144 -0.62 7.24 -16.18
C SER A 144 -1.83 6.74 -15.40
N GLN A 145 -2.46 5.68 -15.90
CA GLN A 145 -3.62 5.06 -15.24
C GLN A 145 -3.37 3.60 -14.96
N MET A 146 -3.90 3.15 -13.85
CA MET A 146 -3.95 1.73 -13.47
C MET A 146 -5.41 1.30 -13.41
N GLU A 147 -5.72 0.15 -14.03
CA GLU A 147 -6.99 -0.53 -13.86
C GLU A 147 -6.78 -1.79 -13.03
N THR A 148 -7.53 -1.93 -11.97
CA THR A 148 -7.57 -3.13 -11.14
C THR A 148 -8.93 -3.79 -11.28
N LEU A 149 -8.89 -5.07 -11.63
CA LEU A 149 -10.05 -5.94 -11.74
C LEU A 149 -10.02 -6.89 -10.54
N ILE A 150 -11.13 -6.97 -9.82
CA ILE A 150 -11.33 -7.96 -8.75
C ILE A 150 -12.67 -8.66 -8.94
N THR A 151 -12.71 -9.96 -8.63
CA THR A 151 -13.95 -10.75 -8.66
C THR A 151 -14.33 -11.13 -7.25
N VAL A 152 -15.53 -10.73 -6.85
CA VAL A 152 -16.10 -10.97 -5.54
C VAL A 152 -17.36 -11.84 -5.67
N LYS A 153 -17.68 -12.61 -4.64
CA LYS A 153 -19.01 -13.24 -4.53
C LYS A 153 -20.05 -12.15 -4.42
N TYR A 154 -21.17 -12.33 -5.13
CA TYR A 154 -22.25 -11.36 -5.08
C TYR A 154 -23.02 -11.52 -3.77
N PRO A 155 -22.97 -10.54 -2.84
CA PRO A 155 -23.62 -10.63 -1.54
C PRO A 155 -25.12 -10.36 -1.64
N GLN A 156 -25.91 -10.87 -0.69
CA GLN A 156 -27.36 -10.73 -0.68
C GLN A 156 -27.85 -9.28 -0.67
N ASN A 157 -27.08 -8.38 -0.06
CA ASN A 157 -27.39 -6.94 0.03
C ASN A 157 -26.70 -6.09 -1.04
N GLY A 158 -26.02 -6.71 -1.99
CA GLY A 158 -25.35 -6.03 -3.09
C GLY A 158 -24.15 -5.17 -2.70
N LYS A 159 -23.60 -5.32 -1.48
CA LYS A 159 -22.51 -4.47 -0.99
C LYS A 159 -21.34 -5.28 -0.44
N VAL A 160 -20.12 -4.84 -0.76
CA VAL A 160 -18.87 -5.37 -0.22
C VAL A 160 -18.00 -4.26 0.35
N VAL A 161 -17.18 -4.59 1.34
CA VAL A 161 -16.21 -3.70 1.96
C VAL A 161 -14.81 -4.15 1.55
N LEU A 162 -14.07 -3.26 0.92
CA LEU A 162 -12.72 -3.50 0.43
C LEU A 162 -11.73 -2.69 1.26
N GLN A 163 -10.64 -3.32 1.72
CA GLN A 163 -9.55 -2.63 2.38
C GLN A 163 -8.53 -2.15 1.34
N ARG A 164 -8.21 -0.85 1.37
CA ARG A 164 -7.22 -0.25 0.48
C ARG A 164 -5.79 -0.55 0.93
N SER A 165 -4.96 -0.97 0.01
CA SER A 165 -3.52 -1.16 0.23
C SER A 165 -2.67 -0.16 -0.54
N LEU A 166 -3.08 0.23 -1.75
CA LEU A 166 -2.38 1.23 -2.54
C LEU A 166 -2.65 2.64 -2.01
N THR A 167 -1.56 3.37 -1.78
CA THR A 167 -1.60 4.80 -1.46
C THR A 167 -0.58 5.55 -2.31
N PRO A 168 -0.87 6.80 -2.70
CA PRO A 168 0.11 7.62 -3.40
C PRO A 168 1.39 7.76 -2.58
N LYS A 169 2.53 7.72 -3.27
CA LYS A 169 3.82 8.02 -2.67
C LYS A 169 3.99 9.54 -2.55
N ILE A 170 4.19 10.03 -1.34
CA ILE A 170 4.52 11.42 -1.06
C ILE A 170 6.04 11.51 -0.97
N LEU A 171 6.67 12.17 -1.94
CA LEU A 171 8.10 12.44 -1.91
C LEU A 171 8.38 13.61 -0.96
N LEU A 172 9.44 13.48 -0.17
CA LEU A 172 9.89 14.54 0.72
C LEU A 172 10.78 15.52 -0.07
N ASP A 173 10.47 16.81 -0.03
CA ASP A 173 11.32 17.87 -0.62
C ASP A 173 12.74 17.83 -0.05
N ASN A 174 12.84 17.51 1.22
CA ASN A 174 14.10 17.30 1.93
C ASN A 174 14.15 15.90 2.52
N PRO A 175 14.83 14.94 1.88
CA PRO A 175 14.99 13.59 2.41
C PRO A 175 15.61 13.57 3.81
N ILE A 176 15.06 12.77 4.69
CA ILE A 176 15.58 12.60 6.06
C ILE A 176 16.78 11.66 5.99
N LYS A 177 17.90 12.09 6.56
CA LYS A 177 19.13 11.31 6.62
C LYS A 177 19.44 10.95 8.05
N ILE A 178 19.62 9.66 8.30
CA ILE A 178 19.92 9.10 9.62
C ILE A 178 21.27 8.37 9.51
N GLU A 179 22.26 8.84 10.26
CA GLU A 179 23.51 8.10 10.41
C GLU A 179 23.26 6.92 11.34
N LEU A 180 23.68 5.75 10.93
CA LEU A 180 23.56 4.54 11.74
C LEU A 180 24.88 4.27 12.47
N PRO A 181 24.82 3.72 13.70
CA PRO A 181 26.04 3.38 14.42
C PRO A 181 26.84 2.33 13.64
N SER A 182 28.14 2.54 13.53
CA SER A 182 29.05 1.50 13.08
C SER A 182 29.09 0.38 14.10
N ASN A 183 29.01 -0.86 13.66
CA ASN A 183 29.27 -2.00 14.52
C ASN A 183 30.79 -2.06 14.79
N ASN A 184 31.22 -1.48 15.92
CA ASN A 184 32.56 -1.66 16.44
C ASN A 184 32.64 -2.96 17.24
#